data_79a1cdaf33a37d0f4e9506e3f1e8fd6b
#
_entry.id   79a1cdaf33a37d0f4e9506e3f1e8fd6b
#
_cell.length_a   1.000
_cell.length_b   1.000
_cell.length_c   1.000
_cell.angle_alpha   90.00
_cell.angle_beta   90.00
_cell.angle_gamma   90.00
#
_symmetry.space_group_name_H-M   'P 1'
#
loop_
_entity.id
_entity.type
_entity.pdbx_description
1 polymer ?
#
loop_
_entity_poly.entity_id
_entity_poly.type
_entity_poly.pdbx_seq_one_letter_code
_entity_poly.pdbx_strand_id
1 'polypeptide(L)'
;MATSILALQKPKDISVDEIEAELRNIWRPQDDGHTAPVAPRATTFTMVIYEPEEIQQLLATLGFYDGTIDGSHGPKTREAILEAQKQYDYRMTGRVDPETLAKLREEVRSRPIAQQQFKNEDIRGFSFDGALAAQNPCRVITLCPIFGEDEGVSAQVSDYCPVQTSNSSNLVCCEYITLRGTKEALERVSDVVNSLVVSDLPKFVWWKATPNPEQVLFQKIALSSSCLILDSSYYGDAESEIVKIQALVNEHTNIADLNWYRLAPWQELTAEAFDPPERRMALTEVDRIGVDYERGNPAQALMFLGWLASRLEWQPTAYKNEGGDYALKRVCFTSENGREIEAELAAIPVAYLCEVLGDLTGVRLESTNHDANCNTILCSETAGCMRMESGGSAQSSLVEEVTSLSDQRSDLLLEQQLQSWGED
;
A
#
# COMPACT_ATOMS: atom_id res chain seq x y z
N MET A 1 -20.68 -14.21 18.79
CA MET A 1 -20.11 -13.21 17.89
C MET A 1 -21.27 -12.48 17.25
N ALA A 2 -21.52 -11.23 17.65
CA ALA A 2 -22.59 -10.45 17.05
C ALA A 2 -22.05 -9.87 15.74
N THR A 3 -22.64 -10.29 14.63
CA THR A 3 -22.39 -9.68 13.31
C THR A 3 -22.92 -8.25 13.35
N SER A 4 -22.05 -7.28 13.20
CA SER A 4 -22.41 -5.88 12.98
C SER A 4 -23.30 -5.81 11.74
N ILE A 5 -24.55 -5.43 11.90
CA ILE A 5 -25.42 -5.17 10.76
C ILE A 5 -25.06 -3.77 10.26
N LEU A 6 -24.40 -3.72 9.12
CA LEU A 6 -24.02 -2.49 8.44
C LEU A 6 -25.20 -2.00 7.61
N ALA A 7 -25.76 -0.85 7.95
CA ALA A 7 -26.77 -0.18 7.13
C ALA A 7 -26.05 0.73 6.11
N LEU A 8 -25.75 0.17 4.96
CA LEU A 8 -25.28 0.91 3.79
C LEU A 8 -26.46 1.35 2.96
N GLN A 9 -26.62 2.64 2.74
CA GLN A 9 -27.52 3.09 1.69
C GLN A 9 -27.01 2.67 0.31
N LYS A 10 -27.90 2.34 -0.62
CA LYS A 10 -27.49 2.05 -1.98
C LYS A 10 -26.91 3.31 -2.60
N PRO A 11 -25.75 3.22 -3.30
CA PRO A 11 -25.21 4.34 -4.02
C PRO A 11 -26.24 4.91 -5.00
N LYS A 12 -26.30 6.22 -5.09
CA LYS A 12 -27.18 6.94 -5.99
C LYS A 12 -26.35 7.63 -7.04
N ASP A 13 -26.66 7.36 -8.31
CA ASP A 13 -26.04 8.04 -9.44
C ASP A 13 -26.56 9.46 -9.53
N ILE A 14 -25.65 10.43 -9.61
CA ILE A 14 -25.95 11.86 -9.67
C ILE A 14 -24.95 12.55 -10.62
N SER A 15 -25.24 13.80 -11.01
CA SER A 15 -24.22 14.63 -11.67
C SER A 15 -23.18 15.13 -10.68
N VAL A 16 -21.99 15.42 -11.18
CA VAL A 16 -20.90 15.96 -10.34
C VAL A 16 -21.32 17.26 -9.64
N ASP A 17 -22.12 18.10 -10.32
CA ASP A 17 -22.59 19.39 -9.78
C ASP A 17 -23.65 19.21 -8.67
N GLU A 18 -24.27 18.06 -8.56
CA GLU A 18 -25.33 17.76 -7.58
C GLU A 18 -24.82 17.06 -6.31
N ILE A 19 -23.53 16.72 -6.24
CA ILE A 19 -22.94 15.95 -5.11
C ILE A 19 -23.27 16.59 -3.77
N GLU A 20 -22.97 17.88 -3.59
CA GLU A 20 -23.22 18.58 -2.32
C GLU A 20 -24.70 18.73 -1.99
N ALA A 21 -25.55 18.83 -3.01
CA ALA A 21 -26.99 18.88 -2.81
C ALA A 21 -27.54 17.53 -2.32
N GLU A 22 -27.02 16.44 -2.88
CA GLU A 22 -27.44 15.09 -2.48
C GLU A 22 -26.92 14.72 -1.09
N LEU A 23 -25.68 15.05 -0.76
CA LEU A 23 -25.17 14.89 0.60
C LEU A 23 -26.06 15.61 1.62
N ARG A 24 -26.50 16.82 1.30
CA ARG A 24 -27.45 17.57 2.15
C ARG A 24 -28.83 16.87 2.24
N ASN A 25 -29.29 16.21 1.19
CA ASN A 25 -30.56 15.47 1.19
C ASN A 25 -30.48 14.20 2.04
N ILE A 26 -29.38 13.46 1.95
CA ILE A 26 -29.13 12.26 2.77
C ILE A 26 -29.22 12.58 4.26
N TRP A 27 -28.72 13.75 4.69
CA TRP A 27 -28.70 14.17 6.07
C TRP A 27 -29.97 14.89 6.55
N ARG A 28 -30.98 15.07 5.67
CA ARG A 28 -32.26 15.63 6.12
C ARG A 28 -33.04 14.61 6.93
N PRO A 29 -33.67 15.02 8.07
CA PRO A 29 -34.58 14.15 8.78
C PRO A 29 -35.68 13.69 7.82
N GLN A 30 -35.82 12.38 7.62
CA GLN A 30 -36.98 11.83 6.95
C GLN A 30 -38.13 11.84 7.95
N ASP A 31 -39.23 12.48 7.57
CA ASP A 31 -40.42 12.64 8.41
C ASP A 31 -41.32 11.38 8.32
N ASP A 32 -40.72 10.21 8.61
CA ASP A 32 -41.40 8.90 8.49
C ASP A 32 -42.19 8.53 9.76
N GLY A 33 -42.45 9.48 10.64
CA GLY A 33 -43.26 9.26 11.85
C GLY A 33 -42.62 8.36 12.91
N HIS A 34 -41.44 7.84 12.68
CA HIS A 34 -40.59 7.16 13.64
C HIS A 34 -39.42 8.08 13.99
N THR A 35 -39.34 8.49 15.24
CA THR A 35 -38.22 9.27 15.79
C THR A 35 -36.96 8.43 15.88
N ALA A 36 -36.37 8.08 14.71
CA ALA A 36 -35.00 7.62 14.70
C ALA A 36 -34.09 8.81 15.04
N PRO A 37 -33.12 8.66 15.93
CA PRO A 37 -32.19 9.74 16.24
C PRO A 37 -31.47 10.14 14.95
N VAL A 38 -31.55 11.40 14.56
CA VAL A 38 -30.78 11.97 13.46
C VAL A 38 -29.31 11.89 13.88
N ALA A 39 -28.53 11.10 13.17
CA ALA A 39 -27.09 11.03 13.44
C ALA A 39 -26.46 12.41 13.23
N PRO A 40 -25.73 12.95 14.20
CA PRO A 40 -25.02 14.20 13.99
C PRO A 40 -23.98 14.01 12.88
N ARG A 41 -23.98 14.90 11.90
CA ARG A 41 -22.92 14.98 10.89
C ARG A 41 -21.64 15.40 11.59
N ALA A 42 -20.70 14.48 11.70
CA ALA A 42 -19.37 14.77 12.19
C ALA A 42 -18.36 14.29 11.12
N THR A 43 -17.39 15.11 10.79
CA THR A 43 -16.29 14.77 9.91
C THR A 43 -15.02 15.25 10.58
N THR A 44 -14.06 14.38 10.77
CA THR A 44 -12.77 14.69 11.41
C THR A 44 -11.68 14.93 10.40
N PHE A 45 -11.76 14.32 9.22
CA PHE A 45 -10.84 14.51 8.10
C PHE A 45 -11.53 14.17 6.76
N THR A 46 -10.87 14.50 5.68
CA THR A 46 -11.24 14.02 4.34
C THR A 46 -10.18 13.04 3.85
N MET A 47 -10.62 11.87 3.40
CA MET A 47 -9.80 10.88 2.72
C MET A 47 -10.08 10.89 1.23
N VAL A 48 -9.09 11.19 0.41
CA VAL A 48 -9.18 11.02 -1.04
C VAL A 48 -8.42 9.75 -1.43
N ILE A 49 -9.09 8.82 -2.10
CA ILE A 49 -8.52 7.56 -2.55
C ILE A 49 -8.44 7.59 -4.07
N TYR A 50 -7.25 7.42 -4.63
CA TYR A 50 -7.06 7.22 -6.06
C TYR A 50 -6.87 5.73 -6.32
N GLU A 51 -7.86 5.10 -6.94
CA GLU A 51 -7.79 3.69 -7.30
C GLU A 51 -6.91 3.51 -8.55
N PRO A 52 -6.17 2.38 -8.66
CA PRO A 52 -5.43 2.08 -9.86
C PRO A 52 -6.38 1.80 -11.04
N GLU A 53 -5.91 2.04 -12.24
CA GLU A 53 -6.67 1.75 -13.45
C GLU A 53 -6.87 0.23 -13.61
N GLU A 54 -8.12 -0.19 -13.78
CA GLU A 54 -8.54 -1.59 -13.70
C GLU A 54 -7.77 -2.52 -14.65
N ILE A 55 -7.58 -2.11 -15.90
CA ILE A 55 -6.97 -2.96 -16.93
C ILE A 55 -5.49 -3.19 -16.63
N GLN A 56 -4.74 -2.14 -16.34
CA GLN A 56 -3.33 -2.27 -15.99
C GLN A 56 -3.15 -3.15 -14.76
N GLN A 57 -4.05 -3.02 -13.79
CA GLN A 57 -4.07 -3.79 -12.58
C GLN A 57 -4.35 -5.28 -12.84
N LEU A 58 -5.38 -5.61 -13.63
CA LEU A 58 -5.70 -6.98 -14.00
C LEU A 58 -4.53 -7.62 -14.77
N LEU A 59 -3.93 -6.89 -15.72
CA LEU A 59 -2.79 -7.37 -16.49
C LEU A 59 -1.55 -7.59 -15.62
N ALA A 60 -1.26 -6.69 -14.67
CA ALA A 60 -0.16 -6.84 -13.74
C ALA A 60 -0.37 -8.06 -12.81
N THR A 61 -1.57 -8.20 -12.25
CA THR A 61 -1.92 -9.36 -11.41
C THR A 61 -1.78 -10.69 -12.15
N LEU A 62 -2.06 -10.71 -13.45
CA LEU A 62 -1.94 -11.90 -14.29
C LEU A 62 -0.52 -12.13 -14.81
N GLY A 63 0.39 -11.17 -14.60
CA GLY A 63 1.79 -11.26 -15.01
C GLY A 63 2.06 -10.85 -16.45
N PHE A 64 1.12 -10.21 -17.13
CA PHE A 64 1.27 -9.69 -18.48
C PHE A 64 1.87 -8.28 -18.52
N TYR A 65 1.81 -7.55 -17.42
CA TYR A 65 2.20 -6.14 -17.34
C TYR A 65 3.18 -5.89 -16.19
N ASP A 66 4.30 -5.30 -16.52
CA ASP A 66 5.39 -4.94 -15.61
C ASP A 66 5.61 -3.41 -15.53
N GLY A 67 4.71 -2.64 -16.13
CA GLY A 67 4.83 -1.19 -16.18
C GLY A 67 4.16 -0.49 -15.01
N THR A 68 4.25 0.84 -15.01
CA THR A 68 3.58 1.70 -14.03
C THR A 68 2.06 1.66 -14.20
N ILE A 69 1.34 1.50 -13.09
CA ILE A 69 -0.13 1.56 -13.09
C ILE A 69 -0.56 3.02 -12.89
N ASP A 70 -0.54 3.78 -13.98
CA ASP A 70 -0.75 5.25 -13.99
C ASP A 70 -2.00 5.68 -14.78
N GLY A 71 -2.76 4.72 -15.33
CA GLY A 71 -3.89 4.96 -16.20
C GLY A 71 -3.51 5.39 -17.62
N SER A 72 -2.21 5.38 -17.97
CA SER A 72 -1.75 5.75 -19.32
C SER A 72 -1.58 4.51 -20.19
N HIS A 73 -2.40 4.38 -21.22
CA HIS A 73 -2.37 3.23 -22.13
C HIS A 73 -1.33 3.42 -23.26
N GLY A 74 -0.06 3.31 -22.88
CA GLY A 74 1.08 3.39 -23.79
C GLY A 74 1.41 2.07 -24.50
N PRO A 75 2.56 2.01 -25.19
CA PRO A 75 3.02 0.80 -25.92
C PRO A 75 3.12 -0.44 -25.02
N LYS A 76 3.60 -0.33 -23.78
CA LYS A 76 3.71 -1.44 -22.82
C LYS A 76 2.34 -2.02 -22.44
N THR A 77 1.35 -1.18 -22.15
CA THR A 77 -0.02 -1.64 -21.85
C THR A 77 -0.63 -2.35 -23.05
N ARG A 78 -0.41 -1.82 -24.27
CA ARG A 78 -0.88 -2.44 -25.50
C ARG A 78 -0.22 -3.80 -25.75
N GLU A 79 1.07 -3.93 -25.51
CA GLU A 79 1.81 -5.18 -25.63
C GLU A 79 1.27 -6.24 -24.66
N ALA A 80 1.07 -5.85 -23.39
CA ALA A 80 0.48 -6.71 -22.37
C ALA A 80 -0.94 -7.20 -22.75
N ILE A 81 -1.78 -6.32 -23.32
CA ILE A 81 -3.09 -6.71 -23.83
C ILE A 81 -2.97 -7.73 -24.97
N LEU A 82 -2.05 -7.51 -25.93
CA LEU A 82 -1.80 -8.45 -27.02
C LEU A 82 -1.36 -9.82 -26.51
N GLU A 83 -0.49 -9.84 -25.52
CA GLU A 83 0.00 -11.08 -24.93
C GLU A 83 -1.13 -11.83 -24.19
N ALA A 84 -1.94 -11.14 -23.41
CA ALA A 84 -3.11 -11.72 -22.77
C ALA A 84 -4.12 -12.27 -23.79
N GLN A 85 -4.43 -11.50 -24.83
CA GLN A 85 -5.31 -11.94 -25.92
C GLN A 85 -4.76 -13.19 -26.61
N LYS A 86 -3.47 -13.25 -26.84
CA LYS A 86 -2.80 -14.42 -27.42
C LYS A 86 -2.88 -15.63 -26.51
N GLN A 87 -2.65 -15.45 -25.21
CA GLN A 87 -2.70 -16.56 -24.25
C GLN A 87 -4.08 -17.14 -24.09
N TYR A 88 -5.12 -16.31 -24.18
CA TYR A 88 -6.51 -16.75 -24.05
C TYR A 88 -7.21 -17.06 -25.38
N ASP A 89 -6.43 -17.13 -26.48
CA ASP A 89 -6.93 -17.42 -27.83
C ASP A 89 -8.00 -16.45 -28.34
N TYR A 90 -7.87 -15.17 -27.97
CA TYR A 90 -8.72 -14.10 -28.46
C TYR A 90 -8.09 -13.38 -29.66
N ARG A 91 -8.92 -12.61 -30.36
CA ARG A 91 -8.45 -11.80 -31.48
C ARG A 91 -7.44 -10.74 -30.95
N MET A 92 -6.25 -10.76 -31.48
CA MET A 92 -5.16 -9.85 -31.10
C MET A 92 -5.41 -8.44 -31.65
N THR A 93 -6.14 -7.63 -30.91
CA THR A 93 -6.45 -6.24 -31.28
C THR A 93 -5.53 -5.22 -30.60
N GLY A 94 -4.91 -5.60 -29.49
CA GLY A 94 -4.19 -4.68 -28.60
C GLY A 94 -5.12 -3.62 -27.95
N ARG A 95 -6.42 -3.88 -27.97
CA ARG A 95 -7.46 -3.07 -27.30
C ARG A 95 -8.28 -3.99 -26.40
N VAL A 96 -8.72 -3.47 -25.28
CA VAL A 96 -9.60 -4.21 -24.38
C VAL A 96 -11.02 -4.10 -24.90
N ASP A 97 -11.53 -5.20 -25.41
CA ASP A 97 -12.96 -5.37 -25.68
C ASP A 97 -13.67 -6.00 -24.47
N PRO A 98 -15.02 -5.99 -24.42
CA PRO A 98 -15.78 -6.55 -23.30
C PRO A 98 -15.46 -8.02 -23.00
N GLU A 99 -15.11 -8.80 -24.02
CA GLU A 99 -14.79 -10.22 -23.92
C GLU A 99 -13.43 -10.42 -23.24
N THR A 100 -12.43 -9.67 -23.68
CA THR A 100 -11.09 -9.64 -23.08
C THR A 100 -11.18 -9.20 -21.61
N LEU A 101 -11.92 -8.13 -21.31
CA LEU A 101 -12.08 -7.63 -19.93
C LEU A 101 -12.77 -8.66 -19.03
N ALA A 102 -13.85 -9.29 -19.52
CA ALA A 102 -14.55 -10.33 -18.75
C ALA A 102 -13.63 -11.51 -18.44
N LYS A 103 -12.79 -11.91 -19.40
CA LYS A 103 -11.82 -13.00 -19.21
C LYS A 103 -10.72 -12.65 -18.19
N LEU A 104 -10.15 -11.45 -18.28
CA LEU A 104 -9.15 -11.00 -17.32
C LEU A 104 -9.72 -11.00 -15.88
N ARG A 105 -10.94 -10.51 -15.70
CA ARG A 105 -11.65 -10.53 -14.41
C ARG A 105 -11.91 -11.95 -13.90
N GLU A 106 -12.32 -12.86 -14.79
CA GLU A 106 -12.54 -14.27 -14.44
C GLU A 106 -11.25 -14.94 -13.99
N GLU A 107 -10.17 -14.73 -14.71
CA GLU A 107 -8.86 -15.32 -14.39
C GLU A 107 -8.32 -14.83 -13.03
N VAL A 108 -8.44 -13.54 -12.75
CA VAL A 108 -8.06 -13.01 -11.44
C VAL A 108 -8.93 -13.61 -10.33
N ARG A 109 -10.25 -13.72 -10.53
CA ARG A 109 -11.17 -14.33 -9.54
C ARG A 109 -10.91 -15.82 -9.29
N SER A 110 -10.40 -16.53 -10.29
CA SER A 110 -10.07 -17.96 -10.17
C SER A 110 -8.80 -18.23 -9.35
N ARG A 111 -7.98 -17.20 -9.13
CA ARG A 111 -6.74 -17.34 -8.35
C ARG A 111 -7.05 -17.46 -6.85
N PRO A 112 -6.20 -18.15 -6.05
CA PRO A 112 -6.31 -18.16 -4.60
C PRO A 112 -6.40 -16.75 -4.02
N ILE A 113 -7.11 -16.59 -2.91
CA ILE A 113 -7.37 -15.29 -2.27
C ILE A 113 -6.06 -14.53 -1.98
N ALA A 114 -4.98 -15.24 -1.61
CA ALA A 114 -3.63 -14.68 -1.44
C ALA A 114 -3.03 -14.07 -2.72
N GLN A 115 -3.51 -14.42 -3.90
CA GLN A 115 -3.10 -13.85 -5.20
C GLN A 115 -4.10 -12.84 -5.76
N GLN A 116 -5.26 -12.70 -5.13
CA GLN A 116 -6.22 -11.67 -5.43
C GLN A 116 -5.87 -10.40 -4.66
N GLN A 117 -4.80 -9.72 -5.07
CA GLN A 117 -4.40 -8.43 -4.50
C GLN A 117 -5.49 -7.36 -4.56
N PHE A 118 -6.55 -7.66 -5.28
CA PHE A 118 -7.66 -6.75 -5.54
C PHE A 118 -8.96 -7.49 -5.31
N LYS A 119 -9.43 -7.49 -4.07
CA LYS A 119 -10.84 -7.73 -3.80
C LYS A 119 -11.61 -6.58 -4.44
N ASN A 120 -11.85 -6.77 -5.73
CA ASN A 120 -12.85 -6.02 -6.41
C ASN A 120 -14.15 -6.33 -5.76
N GLU A 121 -14.78 -5.55 -5.02
CA GLU A 121 -16.09 -5.93 -4.88
C GLU A 121 -17.04 -5.03 -4.33
N ASP A 122 -16.68 -3.90 -3.97
CA ASP A 122 -17.71 -2.93 -3.87
C ASP A 122 -17.60 -1.97 -5.06
N ILE A 123 -18.62 -1.94 -5.89
CA ILE A 123 -18.85 -0.94 -6.92
C ILE A 123 -18.59 0.50 -6.41
N ARG A 124 -18.50 0.66 -5.09
CA ARG A 124 -18.22 1.88 -4.35
C ARG A 124 -16.74 2.18 -4.14
N GLY A 125 -15.80 1.35 -4.60
CA GLY A 125 -14.37 1.55 -4.38
C GLY A 125 -13.89 1.18 -2.97
N PHE A 126 -14.64 0.33 -2.26
CA PHE A 126 -14.25 -0.10 -0.93
C PHE A 126 -13.28 -1.26 -0.93
N SER A 127 -12.05 -0.95 -0.66
CA SER A 127 -11.16 -1.79 0.14
C SER A 127 -10.94 -1.20 1.54
N PHE A 128 -11.78 -0.26 1.91
CA PHE A 128 -11.76 0.42 3.20
C PHE A 128 -12.63 -0.37 4.16
N ASP A 129 -12.03 -1.01 5.14
CA ASP A 129 -12.80 -1.79 6.09
C ASP A 129 -13.70 -0.85 6.91
N GLY A 130 -14.96 -1.23 7.10
CA GLY A 130 -15.92 -0.46 7.86
C GLY A 130 -15.49 -0.15 9.31
N ALA A 131 -14.41 -0.78 9.78
CA ALA A 131 -13.84 -0.54 11.10
C ALA A 131 -13.27 0.88 11.22
N LEU A 132 -12.55 1.39 10.23
CA LEU A 132 -12.01 2.75 10.28
C LEU A 132 -13.12 3.80 10.27
N ALA A 133 -14.12 3.62 9.39
CA ALA A 133 -15.29 4.48 9.33
C ALA A 133 -16.12 4.45 10.62
N ALA A 134 -16.11 3.34 11.34
CA ALA A 134 -16.83 3.20 12.61
C ALA A 134 -16.15 3.97 13.76
N GLN A 135 -14.85 4.14 13.70
CA GLN A 135 -14.07 4.81 14.74
C GLN A 135 -13.83 6.30 14.43
N ASN A 136 -13.69 6.63 13.14
CA ASN A 136 -13.31 7.97 12.69
C ASN A 136 -14.26 8.46 11.60
N PRO A 137 -15.27 9.28 11.96
CA PRO A 137 -16.17 9.85 10.97
C PRO A 137 -15.42 10.72 9.98
N CYS A 138 -15.53 10.40 8.71
CA CYS A 138 -14.78 11.08 7.66
C CYS A 138 -15.61 11.21 6.37
N ARG A 139 -15.14 12.08 5.49
CA ARG A 139 -15.60 12.11 4.11
C ARG A 139 -14.60 11.36 3.26
N VAL A 140 -15.06 10.34 2.54
CA VAL A 140 -14.24 9.55 1.60
C VAL A 140 -14.61 9.94 0.18
N ILE A 141 -13.61 10.33 -0.61
CA ILE A 141 -13.75 10.66 -2.03
C ILE A 141 -12.89 9.68 -2.81
N THR A 142 -13.53 8.77 -3.55
CA THR A 142 -12.82 7.76 -4.33
C THR A 142 -12.79 8.14 -5.80
N LEU A 143 -11.61 8.19 -6.39
CA LEU A 143 -11.37 8.45 -7.80
C LEU A 143 -11.07 7.13 -8.49
N CYS A 144 -11.95 6.69 -9.38
CA CYS A 144 -11.84 5.44 -10.11
C CYS A 144 -11.57 5.71 -11.59
N PRO A 145 -10.31 5.70 -12.03
CA PRO A 145 -9.99 5.82 -13.43
C PRO A 145 -10.47 4.57 -14.19
N ILE A 146 -11.20 4.78 -15.28
CA ILE A 146 -11.69 3.73 -16.15
C ILE A 146 -11.07 3.82 -17.53
N PHE A 147 -10.97 2.70 -18.19
CA PHE A 147 -10.58 2.64 -19.60
C PHE A 147 -11.79 2.86 -20.51
N GLY A 148 -11.61 3.59 -21.59
CA GLY A 148 -12.63 3.78 -22.62
C GLY A 148 -12.60 5.15 -23.29
N GLU A 149 -13.69 5.48 -23.98
CA GLU A 149 -13.90 6.83 -24.52
C GLU A 149 -14.28 7.78 -23.38
N ASP A 150 -13.91 9.03 -23.52
CA ASP A 150 -14.19 10.06 -22.53
C ASP A 150 -15.67 10.49 -22.61
N GLU A 151 -16.49 9.83 -21.82
CA GLU A 151 -17.91 10.16 -21.67
C GLU A 151 -18.17 11.15 -20.52
N GLY A 152 -17.11 11.70 -19.91
CA GLY A 152 -17.18 12.55 -18.73
C GLY A 152 -16.99 11.77 -17.42
N VAL A 153 -17.42 12.37 -16.32
CA VAL A 153 -17.31 11.78 -14.99
C VAL A 153 -18.71 11.47 -14.46
N SER A 154 -18.93 10.19 -14.09
CA SER A 154 -20.08 9.80 -13.31
C SER A 154 -19.79 9.91 -11.81
N ALA A 155 -20.77 10.31 -11.03
CA ALA A 155 -20.67 10.45 -9.59
C ALA A 155 -21.71 9.59 -8.88
N GLN A 156 -21.28 8.96 -7.78
CA GLN A 156 -22.16 8.22 -6.86
C GLN A 156 -21.95 8.73 -5.47
N VAL A 157 -23.02 8.88 -4.70
CA VAL A 157 -22.99 9.32 -3.31
C VAL A 157 -23.71 8.31 -2.43
N SER A 158 -23.15 8.00 -1.29
CA SER A 158 -23.76 7.17 -0.25
C SER A 158 -23.31 7.60 1.13
N ASP A 159 -24.01 7.16 2.15
CA ASP A 159 -23.60 7.25 3.53
C ASP A 159 -23.41 5.86 4.14
N TYR A 160 -22.61 5.83 5.18
CA TYR A 160 -22.34 4.64 5.96
C TYR A 160 -22.47 4.97 7.43
N CYS A 161 -23.43 4.34 8.09
CA CYS A 161 -23.66 4.50 9.50
C CYS A 161 -23.52 3.14 10.20
N PRO A 162 -22.48 2.92 11.01
CA PRO A 162 -22.35 1.69 11.76
C PRO A 162 -23.49 1.58 12.79
N VAL A 163 -24.23 0.48 12.74
CA VAL A 163 -25.28 0.20 13.73
C VAL A 163 -24.62 -0.32 15.01
N GLN A 164 -24.55 0.52 16.03
CA GLN A 164 -24.12 0.07 17.35
C GLN A 164 -25.25 -0.66 18.05
N THR A 165 -24.97 -1.86 18.56
CA THR A 165 -25.92 -2.70 19.31
C THR A 165 -26.10 -2.29 20.77
N SER A 166 -25.45 -1.22 21.24
CA SER A 166 -25.56 -0.72 22.61
C SER A 166 -26.03 0.73 22.64
N ASN A 167 -26.89 1.01 23.57
CA ASN A 167 -27.61 2.25 23.95
C ASN A 167 -26.92 3.63 23.78
N SER A 168 -26.00 3.80 22.81
CA SER A 168 -25.46 5.12 22.51
C SER A 168 -26.35 5.83 21.50
N SER A 169 -26.88 6.97 21.89
CA SER A 169 -27.79 7.81 21.11
C SER A 169 -27.10 8.56 19.94
N ASN A 170 -25.82 8.36 19.71
CA ASN A 170 -25.06 9.06 18.70
C ASN A 170 -24.52 8.08 17.67
N LEU A 171 -25.20 7.98 16.54
CA LEU A 171 -24.67 7.33 15.34
C LEU A 171 -23.73 8.33 14.64
N VAL A 172 -22.51 7.90 14.41
CA VAL A 172 -21.55 8.68 13.64
C VAL A 172 -21.45 8.04 12.25
N CYS A 173 -21.68 8.82 11.21
CA CYS A 173 -21.75 8.31 9.85
C CYS A 173 -20.64 8.92 9.00
N CYS A 174 -20.17 8.15 8.01
CA CYS A 174 -19.23 8.59 6.98
C CYS A 174 -19.95 8.89 5.68
N GLU A 175 -19.45 9.87 4.96
CA GLU A 175 -19.92 10.21 3.62
C GLU A 175 -19.00 9.59 2.57
N TYR A 176 -19.58 9.00 1.54
CA TYR A 176 -18.83 8.41 0.44
C TYR A 176 -19.23 9.03 -0.89
N ILE A 177 -18.23 9.49 -1.62
CA ILE A 177 -18.36 10.08 -2.95
C ILE A 177 -17.45 9.28 -3.87
N THR A 178 -18.01 8.62 -4.88
CA THR A 178 -17.22 7.88 -5.88
C THR A 178 -17.32 8.59 -7.22
N LEU A 179 -16.20 8.95 -7.81
CA LEU A 179 -16.09 9.58 -9.11
C LEU A 179 -15.43 8.60 -10.08
N ARG A 180 -16.10 8.31 -11.20
CA ARG A 180 -15.62 7.40 -12.24
C ARG A 180 -15.53 8.10 -13.57
N GLY A 181 -14.42 7.96 -14.26
CA GLY A 181 -14.19 8.53 -15.58
C GLY A 181 -12.83 8.15 -16.11
N THR A 182 -12.55 8.49 -17.37
CA THR A 182 -11.18 8.35 -17.87
C THR A 182 -10.23 9.24 -17.07
N LYS A 183 -8.92 8.96 -17.16
CA LYS A 183 -7.91 9.81 -16.53
C LYS A 183 -8.09 11.28 -16.87
N GLU A 184 -8.29 11.58 -18.14
CA GLU A 184 -8.51 12.94 -18.66
C GLU A 184 -9.80 13.57 -18.13
N ALA A 185 -10.86 12.76 -17.98
CA ALA A 185 -12.11 13.22 -17.39
C ALA A 185 -11.94 13.58 -15.91
N LEU A 186 -11.24 12.72 -15.15
CA LEU A 186 -10.94 12.96 -13.73
C LEU A 186 -10.03 14.18 -13.54
N GLU A 187 -9.05 14.40 -14.43
CA GLU A 187 -8.21 15.60 -14.40
C GLU A 187 -9.01 16.91 -14.56
N ARG A 188 -10.03 16.90 -15.42
CA ARG A 188 -10.92 18.07 -15.62
C ARG A 188 -11.74 18.42 -14.39
N VAL A 189 -12.10 17.44 -13.56
CA VAL A 189 -12.90 17.65 -12.35
C VAL A 189 -12.05 17.74 -11.08
N SER A 190 -10.73 17.83 -11.20
CA SER A 190 -9.83 17.91 -10.05
C SER A 190 -10.13 19.07 -9.10
N ASP A 191 -10.56 20.21 -9.63
CA ASP A 191 -10.93 21.39 -8.83
C ASP A 191 -12.25 21.14 -8.06
N VAL A 192 -13.18 20.37 -8.64
CA VAL A 192 -14.39 19.91 -7.92
C VAL A 192 -14.01 19.00 -6.77
N VAL A 193 -13.10 18.05 -6.97
CA VAL A 193 -12.59 17.18 -5.88
C VAL A 193 -12.05 18.03 -4.74
N ASN A 194 -11.22 19.01 -5.02
CA ASN A 194 -10.68 19.91 -4.00
C ASN A 194 -11.78 20.75 -3.30
N SER A 195 -12.85 21.12 -4.00
CA SER A 195 -13.99 21.85 -3.39
C SER A 195 -14.84 20.97 -2.49
N LEU A 196 -14.82 19.65 -2.69
CA LEU A 196 -15.51 18.68 -1.86
C LEU A 196 -14.74 18.34 -0.57
N VAL A 197 -13.45 18.69 -0.48
CA VAL A 197 -12.67 18.56 0.76
C VAL A 197 -13.24 19.51 1.81
N VAL A 198 -13.44 18.99 3.04
CA VAL A 198 -13.94 19.81 4.13
C VAL A 198 -12.85 20.80 4.56
N SER A 199 -13.14 22.08 4.47
CA SER A 199 -12.19 23.14 4.85
C SER A 199 -11.78 23.03 6.31
N ASP A 200 -10.55 23.40 6.62
CA ASP A 200 -9.96 23.41 7.96
C ASP A 200 -9.78 22.03 8.63
N LEU A 201 -10.03 20.95 7.90
CA LEU A 201 -9.76 19.58 8.35
C LEU A 201 -8.58 18.97 7.58
N PRO A 202 -7.85 18.02 8.19
CA PRO A 202 -6.80 17.30 7.50
C PRO A 202 -7.32 16.61 6.24
N LYS A 203 -6.54 16.69 5.17
CA LYS A 203 -6.78 15.99 3.90
C LYS A 203 -5.72 14.91 3.74
N PHE A 204 -6.11 13.67 3.85
CA PHE A 204 -5.27 12.52 3.51
C PHE A 204 -5.53 12.10 2.08
N VAL A 205 -4.49 11.70 1.38
CA VAL A 205 -4.62 11.14 0.03
C VAL A 205 -3.96 9.78 0.00
N TRP A 206 -4.73 8.74 -0.21
CA TRP A 206 -4.22 7.40 -0.47
C TRP A 206 -4.15 7.16 -1.98
N TRP A 207 -2.94 7.23 -2.50
CA TRP A 207 -2.67 7.02 -3.91
C TRP A 207 -2.23 5.59 -4.16
N LYS A 208 -3.16 4.73 -4.59
CA LYS A 208 -2.91 3.29 -4.77
C LYS A 208 -2.21 2.93 -6.07
N ALA A 209 -2.14 3.85 -7.02
CA ALA A 209 -1.37 3.67 -8.24
C ALA A 209 0.09 4.09 -8.04
N THR A 210 0.94 3.80 -9.01
CA THR A 210 2.30 4.35 -9.04
C THR A 210 2.25 5.87 -9.12
N PRO A 211 2.91 6.61 -8.20
CA PRO A 211 2.90 8.06 -8.22
C PRO A 211 3.58 8.61 -9.48
N ASN A 212 2.91 9.54 -10.13
CA ASN A 212 3.49 10.26 -11.26
C ASN A 212 3.45 11.78 -11.01
N PRO A 213 4.59 12.38 -10.60
CA PRO A 213 4.67 13.81 -10.30
C PRO A 213 4.33 14.72 -11.48
N GLU A 214 4.42 14.23 -12.73
CA GLU A 214 4.08 14.99 -13.93
C GLU A 214 2.57 14.99 -14.21
N GLN A 215 1.81 14.11 -13.58
CA GLN A 215 0.37 14.01 -13.79
C GLN A 215 -0.35 15.19 -13.12
N VAL A 216 -1.19 15.90 -13.86
CA VAL A 216 -1.93 17.08 -13.37
C VAL A 216 -2.81 16.73 -12.17
N LEU A 217 -3.52 15.58 -12.23
CA LEU A 217 -4.39 15.11 -11.15
C LEU A 217 -3.58 14.85 -9.86
N PHE A 218 -2.41 14.20 -10.00
CA PHE A 218 -1.52 13.93 -8.87
C PHE A 218 -1.04 15.23 -8.24
N GLN A 219 -0.56 16.20 -9.04
CA GLN A 219 -0.11 17.49 -8.55
C GLN A 219 -1.19 18.23 -7.78
N LYS A 220 -2.41 18.28 -8.33
CA LYS A 220 -3.51 19.03 -7.73
C LYS A 220 -4.08 18.38 -6.47
N ILE A 221 -4.09 17.07 -6.39
CA ILE A 221 -4.75 16.33 -5.31
C ILE A 221 -3.74 15.82 -4.28
N ALA A 222 -2.70 15.11 -4.71
CA ALA A 222 -1.75 14.48 -3.82
C ALA A 222 -0.80 15.50 -3.17
N LEU A 223 -0.21 16.40 -3.96
CA LEU A 223 0.76 17.37 -3.41
C LEU A 223 0.12 18.47 -2.55
N SER A 224 -1.21 18.59 -2.57
CA SER A 224 -1.96 19.53 -1.69
C SER A 224 -2.52 18.83 -0.44
N SER A 225 -2.10 17.60 -0.14
CA SER A 225 -2.56 16.85 1.03
C SER A 225 -1.78 17.20 2.29
N SER A 226 -2.40 16.94 3.45
CA SER A 226 -1.71 16.97 4.73
C SER A 226 -0.76 15.78 4.86
N CYS A 227 -1.13 14.63 4.27
CA CYS A 227 -0.29 13.45 4.11
C CYS A 227 -0.67 12.69 2.85
N LEU A 228 0.34 12.32 2.07
CA LEU A 228 0.23 11.42 0.93
C LEU A 228 0.60 10.00 1.37
N ILE A 229 -0.34 9.07 1.25
CA ILE A 229 -0.18 7.67 1.61
C ILE A 229 0.05 6.88 0.33
N LEU A 230 1.12 6.13 0.30
CA LEU A 230 1.57 5.29 -0.81
C LEU A 230 1.71 3.85 -0.35
N ASP A 231 1.86 2.94 -1.30
CA ASP A 231 2.23 1.56 -1.03
C ASP A 231 3.22 1.08 -2.10
N SER A 232 4.50 1.12 -1.78
CA SER A 232 5.57 0.75 -2.71
C SER A 232 5.64 -0.74 -3.03
N SER A 233 4.84 -1.59 -2.34
CA SER A 233 4.73 -3.00 -2.66
C SER A 233 4.12 -3.27 -4.05
N TYR A 234 3.37 -2.31 -4.59
CA TYR A 234 2.73 -2.42 -5.90
C TYR A 234 3.55 -1.84 -7.07
N TYR A 235 4.76 -1.36 -6.82
CA TYR A 235 5.56 -0.74 -7.88
C TYR A 235 6.23 -1.77 -8.78
N GLY A 236 6.04 -1.64 -10.09
CA GLY A 236 6.67 -2.52 -11.08
C GLY A 236 8.19 -2.34 -11.16
N ASP A 237 8.68 -1.10 -11.03
CA ASP A 237 10.09 -0.75 -10.94
C ASP A 237 10.36 -0.01 -9.63
N ALA A 238 10.45 -0.77 -8.54
CA ALA A 238 10.60 -0.22 -7.21
C ALA A 238 11.83 0.69 -7.04
N GLU A 239 12.94 0.39 -7.73
CA GLU A 239 14.17 1.17 -7.60
C GLU A 239 13.99 2.57 -8.15
N SER A 240 13.45 2.72 -9.36
CA SER A 240 13.22 4.03 -9.97
C SER A 240 12.09 4.79 -9.26
N GLU A 241 11.05 4.10 -8.80
CA GLU A 241 9.90 4.73 -8.15
C GLU A 241 10.24 5.25 -6.74
N ILE A 242 11.06 4.53 -5.97
CA ILE A 242 11.55 5.01 -4.66
C ILE A 242 12.36 6.31 -4.82
N VAL A 243 13.16 6.43 -5.88
CA VAL A 243 13.90 7.67 -6.17
C VAL A 243 12.94 8.83 -6.46
N LYS A 244 11.86 8.59 -7.19
CA LYS A 244 10.81 9.62 -7.44
C LYS A 244 10.12 10.04 -6.15
N ILE A 245 9.81 9.09 -5.26
CA ILE A 245 9.24 9.38 -3.94
C ILE A 245 10.20 10.25 -3.11
N GLN A 246 11.48 9.93 -3.13
CA GLN A 246 12.49 10.75 -2.43
C GLN A 246 12.48 12.22 -2.89
N ALA A 247 12.31 12.45 -4.20
CA ALA A 247 12.18 13.81 -4.72
C ALA A 247 10.95 14.53 -4.16
N LEU A 248 9.81 13.83 -4.04
CA LEU A 248 8.58 14.39 -3.45
C LEU A 248 8.74 14.73 -1.95
N VAL A 249 9.43 13.89 -1.19
CA VAL A 249 9.73 14.17 0.24
C VAL A 249 10.53 15.47 0.39
N ASN A 250 11.48 15.72 -0.50
CA ASN A 250 12.28 16.94 -0.47
C ASN A 250 11.48 18.22 -0.80
N GLU A 251 10.30 18.09 -1.38
CA GLU A 251 9.38 19.20 -1.70
C GLU A 251 8.38 19.55 -0.58
N HIS A 252 8.62 19.09 0.65
CA HIS A 252 7.80 19.35 1.84
C HIS A 252 6.44 18.61 1.87
N THR A 253 6.28 17.55 1.13
CA THR A 253 5.09 16.69 1.21
C THR A 253 5.30 15.64 2.30
N ASN A 254 4.39 15.56 3.26
CA ASN A 254 4.37 14.44 4.20
C ASN A 254 3.96 13.17 3.47
N ILE A 255 4.84 12.20 3.43
CA ILE A 255 4.60 10.92 2.75
C ILE A 255 4.67 9.78 3.77
N ALA A 256 3.65 8.92 3.74
CA ALA A 256 3.62 7.66 4.45
C ALA A 256 3.61 6.52 3.43
N ASP A 257 4.55 5.61 3.52
CA ASP A 257 4.59 4.40 2.70
C ASP A 257 4.11 3.21 3.54
N LEU A 258 3.01 2.58 3.17
CA LEU A 258 2.48 1.43 3.90
C LEU A 258 3.47 0.27 3.91
N ASN A 259 4.29 0.15 2.88
CA ASN A 259 5.34 -0.85 2.82
C ASN A 259 6.45 -0.62 3.86
N TRP A 260 6.67 0.63 4.29
CA TRP A 260 7.54 0.94 5.42
C TRP A 260 7.01 0.41 6.74
N TYR A 261 5.69 0.44 6.96
CA TYR A 261 5.08 -0.09 8.19
C TYR A 261 5.18 -1.61 8.27
N ARG A 262 5.19 -2.32 7.13
CA ARG A 262 5.43 -3.75 7.09
C ARG A 262 6.81 -4.15 7.60
N LEU A 263 7.75 -3.21 7.60
CA LEU A 263 9.10 -3.44 8.14
C LEU A 263 9.19 -3.35 9.67
N ALA A 264 8.18 -2.80 10.34
CA ALA A 264 8.24 -2.58 11.78
C ALA A 264 8.61 -3.85 12.59
N PRO A 265 8.00 -5.02 12.36
CA PRO A 265 8.40 -6.25 13.08
C PRO A 265 9.86 -6.65 12.83
N TRP A 266 10.35 -6.49 11.60
CA TRP A 266 11.74 -6.79 11.24
C TRP A 266 12.73 -5.82 11.91
N GLN A 267 12.37 -4.55 11.95
CA GLN A 267 13.15 -3.50 12.61
C GLN A 267 13.22 -3.75 14.13
N GLU A 268 12.09 -4.10 14.72
CA GLU A 268 11.94 -4.36 16.16
C GLU A 268 12.80 -5.55 16.58
N LEU A 269 12.63 -6.71 15.93
CA LEU A 269 13.45 -7.89 16.21
C LEU A 269 14.95 -7.67 15.95
N THR A 270 15.30 -6.90 14.91
CA THR A 270 16.69 -6.55 14.65
C THR A 270 17.25 -5.71 15.79
N ALA A 271 16.51 -4.74 16.31
CA ALA A 271 16.92 -3.94 17.44
C ALA A 271 17.04 -4.80 18.72
N GLU A 272 16.06 -5.63 19.04
CA GLU A 272 16.07 -6.54 20.18
C GLU A 272 17.26 -7.50 20.16
N ALA A 273 17.66 -7.97 18.98
CA ALA A 273 18.84 -8.82 18.84
C ALA A 273 20.13 -8.21 19.39
N PHE A 274 20.23 -6.87 19.42
CA PHE A 274 21.41 -6.13 19.85
C PHE A 274 21.18 -5.26 21.10
N ASP A 275 19.99 -5.28 21.69
CA ASP A 275 19.67 -4.56 22.92
C ASP A 275 20.50 -4.99 24.14
N PRO A 276 20.82 -6.29 24.35
CA PRO A 276 21.68 -6.70 25.45
C PRO A 276 23.04 -5.97 25.41
N PRO A 277 23.53 -5.38 26.53
CA PRO A 277 24.74 -4.56 26.53
C PRO A 277 25.97 -5.27 25.97
N GLU A 278 26.09 -6.57 26.17
CA GLU A 278 27.16 -7.40 25.64
C GLU A 278 27.10 -7.58 24.12
N ARG A 279 25.94 -7.33 23.50
CA ARG A 279 25.74 -7.46 22.06
C ARG A 279 25.80 -6.14 21.30
N ARG A 280 25.62 -5.00 22.00
CA ARG A 280 25.66 -3.67 21.35
C ARG A 280 26.97 -3.42 20.61
N MET A 281 28.09 -3.84 21.20
CA MET A 281 29.41 -3.69 20.56
C MET A 281 29.56 -4.63 19.36
N ALA A 282 28.87 -5.78 19.36
CA ALA A 282 28.90 -6.70 18.24
C ALA A 282 28.25 -6.12 16.96
N LEU A 283 27.29 -5.23 17.12
CA LEU A 283 26.64 -4.54 15.99
C LEU A 283 27.66 -3.73 15.15
N THR A 284 28.67 -3.15 15.80
CA THR A 284 29.71 -2.40 15.08
C THR A 284 30.68 -3.30 14.32
N GLU A 285 30.64 -4.61 14.56
CA GLU A 285 31.45 -5.61 13.88
C GLU A 285 30.75 -6.23 12.67
N VAL A 286 29.45 -5.96 12.45
CA VAL A 286 28.71 -6.43 11.28
C VAL A 286 29.32 -5.87 9.99
N ASP A 287 29.70 -6.74 9.08
CA ASP A 287 30.26 -6.38 7.76
C ASP A 287 29.65 -7.20 6.59
N ARG A 288 28.75 -8.16 6.89
CA ARG A 288 28.03 -8.96 5.93
C ARG A 288 26.53 -8.94 6.26
N ILE A 289 25.72 -8.57 5.29
CA ILE A 289 24.27 -8.53 5.41
C ILE A 289 23.66 -9.35 4.27
N GLY A 290 22.80 -10.29 4.61
CA GLY A 290 21.92 -10.99 3.66
C GLY A 290 20.48 -10.57 3.88
N VAL A 291 19.77 -10.16 2.86
CA VAL A 291 18.35 -9.86 2.91
C VAL A 291 17.65 -10.69 1.84
N ASP A 292 16.88 -11.67 2.28
CA ASP A 292 16.09 -12.52 1.41
C ASP A 292 14.65 -11.98 1.37
N TYR A 293 14.09 -11.87 0.17
CA TYR A 293 12.73 -11.39 -0.04
C TYR A 293 12.00 -12.24 -1.08
N GLU A 294 10.68 -12.26 -1.01
CA GLU A 294 9.86 -12.92 -2.01
C GLU A 294 10.08 -12.30 -3.39
N ARG A 295 10.23 -13.15 -4.42
CA ARG A 295 10.40 -12.67 -5.79
C ARG A 295 9.21 -11.82 -6.23
N GLY A 296 9.48 -10.63 -6.74
CA GLY A 296 8.48 -9.70 -7.29
C GLY A 296 8.88 -8.25 -7.09
N ASN A 297 9.01 -7.82 -5.85
CA ASN A 297 9.28 -6.41 -5.54
C ASN A 297 10.39 -6.26 -4.50
N PRO A 298 11.52 -5.60 -4.81
CA PRO A 298 12.63 -5.40 -3.89
C PRO A 298 12.43 -4.23 -2.90
N ALA A 299 11.29 -3.53 -2.92
CA ALA A 299 11.10 -2.30 -2.15
C ALA A 299 11.33 -2.49 -0.66
N GLN A 300 10.74 -3.53 -0.05
CA GLN A 300 10.94 -3.82 1.38
C GLN A 300 12.40 -4.09 1.71
N ALA A 301 13.07 -4.92 0.91
CA ALA A 301 14.47 -5.26 1.13
C ALA A 301 15.39 -4.04 1.03
N LEU A 302 15.15 -3.15 0.04
CA LEU A 302 15.89 -1.91 -0.12
C LEU A 302 15.63 -0.93 1.04
N MET A 303 14.37 -0.79 1.47
CA MET A 303 14.02 0.08 2.59
C MET A 303 14.57 -0.43 3.92
N PHE A 304 14.53 -1.75 4.16
CA PHE A 304 15.13 -2.35 5.35
C PHE A 304 16.65 -2.09 5.40
N LEU A 305 17.34 -2.36 4.29
CA LEU A 305 18.78 -2.10 4.19
C LEU A 305 19.10 -0.60 4.36
N GLY A 306 18.29 0.27 3.76
CA GLY A 306 18.43 1.73 3.92
C GLY A 306 18.21 2.19 5.37
N TRP A 307 17.21 1.60 6.06
CA TRP A 307 16.98 1.84 7.48
C TRP A 307 18.19 1.43 8.33
N LEU A 308 18.70 0.22 8.12
CA LEU A 308 19.85 -0.29 8.86
C LEU A 308 21.09 0.58 8.62
N ALA A 309 21.37 0.90 7.36
CA ALA A 309 22.50 1.78 7.00
C ALA A 309 22.37 3.17 7.62
N SER A 310 21.16 3.75 7.63
CA SER A 310 20.90 5.04 8.26
C SER A 310 21.11 5.01 9.79
N ARG A 311 20.68 3.94 10.46
CA ARG A 311 20.85 3.79 11.92
C ARG A 311 22.30 3.58 12.33
N LEU A 312 23.11 2.97 11.45
CA LEU A 312 24.51 2.65 11.71
C LEU A 312 25.46 3.63 11.00
N GLU A 313 24.92 4.72 10.44
CA GLU A 313 25.68 5.79 9.77
C GLU A 313 26.59 5.30 8.64
N TRP A 314 26.15 4.22 7.95
CA TRP A 314 26.86 3.67 6.82
C TRP A 314 26.65 4.51 5.56
N GLN A 315 27.75 4.79 4.85
CA GLN A 315 27.71 5.54 3.60
C GLN A 315 27.76 4.59 2.41
N PRO A 316 26.77 4.62 1.49
CA PRO A 316 26.76 3.78 0.32
C PRO A 316 27.92 4.16 -0.62
N THR A 317 28.66 3.15 -1.11
CA THR A 317 29.81 3.33 -1.99
C THR A 317 29.61 2.71 -3.36
N ALA A 318 28.84 1.61 -3.46
CA ALA A 318 28.58 0.95 -4.72
C ALA A 318 27.22 0.22 -4.69
N TYR A 319 26.59 0.15 -5.84
CA TYR A 319 25.40 -0.66 -6.10
C TYR A 319 25.58 -1.41 -7.39
N LYS A 320 25.26 -2.72 -7.39
CA LYS A 320 25.36 -3.57 -8.55
C LYS A 320 24.17 -4.54 -8.60
N ASN A 321 23.44 -4.51 -9.70
CA ASN A 321 22.46 -5.54 -10.03
C ASN A 321 23.17 -6.68 -10.76
N GLU A 322 23.32 -7.82 -10.10
CA GLU A 322 24.03 -8.99 -10.66
C GLU A 322 23.08 -9.93 -11.41
N GLY A 323 21.77 -9.83 -11.14
CA GLY A 323 20.76 -10.64 -11.80
C GLY A 323 20.79 -12.12 -11.41
N GLY A 324 20.65 -13.00 -12.38
CA GLY A 324 20.61 -14.45 -12.16
C GLY A 324 19.27 -14.94 -11.62
N ASP A 325 19.21 -16.21 -11.19
CA ASP A 325 17.98 -16.89 -10.77
C ASP A 325 17.35 -16.25 -9.53
N TYR A 326 18.14 -15.59 -8.71
CA TYR A 326 17.72 -14.90 -7.49
C TYR A 326 17.69 -13.37 -7.63
N ALA A 327 17.78 -12.84 -8.85
CA ALA A 327 17.82 -11.40 -9.12
C ALA A 327 18.71 -10.62 -8.13
N LEU A 328 19.91 -11.15 -7.90
CA LEU A 328 20.87 -10.71 -6.90
C LEU A 328 21.25 -9.24 -7.07
N LYS A 329 21.18 -8.50 -5.97
CA LYS A 329 21.64 -7.11 -5.90
C LYS A 329 22.68 -7.00 -4.80
N ARG A 330 23.77 -6.32 -5.08
CA ARG A 330 24.86 -6.10 -4.13
C ARG A 330 25.02 -4.62 -3.85
N VAL A 331 25.05 -4.27 -2.55
CA VAL A 331 25.26 -2.91 -2.09
C VAL A 331 26.47 -2.90 -1.18
N CYS A 332 27.40 -1.99 -1.44
CA CYS A 332 28.56 -1.79 -0.58
C CYS A 332 28.45 -0.48 0.17
N PHE A 333 28.89 -0.49 1.43
CA PHE A 333 28.95 0.68 2.28
C PHE A 333 30.31 0.81 2.93
N THR A 334 30.56 1.99 3.47
CA THR A 334 31.66 2.24 4.39
C THR A 334 31.11 2.79 5.69
N SER A 335 31.49 2.21 6.81
CA SER A 335 31.15 2.73 8.14
C SER A 335 32.03 3.93 8.52
N GLU A 336 31.66 4.64 9.58
CA GLU A 336 32.38 5.82 10.08
C GLU A 336 33.84 5.51 10.40
N ASN A 337 34.14 4.30 10.88
CA ASN A 337 35.52 3.85 11.17
C ASN A 337 36.27 3.31 9.94
N GLY A 338 35.74 3.45 8.74
CA GLY A 338 36.34 3.04 7.48
C GLY A 338 36.22 1.54 7.14
N ARG A 339 35.43 0.76 7.88
CA ARG A 339 35.16 -0.65 7.56
C ARG A 339 34.28 -0.75 6.32
N GLU A 340 34.62 -1.67 5.44
CA GLU A 340 33.78 -2.04 4.30
C GLU A 340 32.68 -2.99 4.74
N ILE A 341 31.44 -2.73 4.31
CA ILE A 341 30.25 -3.53 4.57
C ILE A 341 29.65 -3.94 3.24
N GLU A 342 29.33 -5.22 3.12
CA GLU A 342 28.71 -5.77 1.92
C GLU A 342 27.33 -6.34 2.25
N ALA A 343 26.32 -5.85 1.55
CA ALA A 343 24.94 -6.34 1.62
C ALA A 343 24.54 -7.03 0.32
N GLU A 344 23.88 -8.17 0.47
CA GLU A 344 23.34 -8.96 -0.63
C GLU A 344 21.82 -9.07 -0.46
N LEU A 345 21.06 -8.68 -1.49
CA LEU A 345 19.61 -8.81 -1.55
C LEU A 345 19.28 -9.92 -2.55
N ALA A 346 18.52 -10.94 -2.12
CA ALA A 346 18.19 -12.09 -2.93
C ALA A 346 16.68 -12.30 -3.05
N ALA A 347 16.17 -12.38 -4.29
CA ALA A 347 14.77 -12.70 -4.57
C ALA A 347 14.56 -14.22 -4.51
N ILE A 348 13.95 -14.71 -3.43
CA ILE A 348 13.74 -16.12 -3.19
C ILE A 348 12.40 -16.58 -3.77
N PRO A 349 12.37 -17.68 -4.54
CA PRO A 349 11.10 -18.29 -4.93
C PRO A 349 10.47 -18.96 -3.71
N VAL A 350 9.28 -18.54 -3.34
CA VAL A 350 8.52 -19.13 -2.23
C VAL A 350 7.44 -20.08 -2.76
N ALA A 351 7.14 -21.12 -1.99
CA ALA A 351 6.12 -22.11 -2.37
C ALA A 351 4.69 -21.55 -2.29
N TYR A 352 4.47 -20.60 -1.39
CA TYR A 352 3.21 -19.89 -1.22
C TYR A 352 3.50 -18.40 -1.30
N LEU A 353 2.83 -17.71 -2.20
CA LEU A 353 2.92 -16.25 -2.31
C LEU A 353 2.26 -15.61 -1.09
N CYS A 354 2.95 -14.66 -0.48
CA CYS A 354 2.38 -13.82 0.57
C CYS A 354 1.29 -12.90 0.00
N GLU A 355 0.48 -12.29 0.86
CA GLU A 355 -0.55 -11.34 0.42
C GLU A 355 0.05 -10.11 -0.29
N VAL A 356 1.30 -9.80 0.03
CA VAL A 356 2.06 -8.67 -0.53
C VAL A 356 3.31 -9.20 -1.23
N LEU A 357 3.51 -8.78 -2.48
CA LEU A 357 4.70 -9.18 -3.24
C LEU A 357 5.97 -8.52 -2.71
N GLY A 358 7.02 -9.30 -2.55
CA GLY A 358 8.33 -8.81 -2.13
C GLY A 358 8.50 -8.72 -0.62
N ASP A 359 7.65 -9.40 0.14
CA ASP A 359 7.80 -9.48 1.59
C ASP A 359 9.16 -10.07 1.98
N LEU A 360 9.72 -9.57 3.06
CA LEU A 360 10.96 -10.12 3.61
C LEU A 360 10.72 -11.54 4.09
N THR A 361 11.64 -12.43 3.73
CA THR A 361 11.63 -13.82 4.14
C THR A 361 12.78 -14.17 5.08
N GLY A 362 13.86 -13.40 5.03
CA GLY A 362 15.01 -13.60 5.91
C GLY A 362 15.96 -12.42 5.93
N VAL A 363 16.56 -12.22 7.10
CA VAL A 363 17.65 -11.25 7.29
C VAL A 363 18.79 -11.95 8.03
N ARG A 364 20.02 -11.81 7.55
CA ARG A 364 21.24 -12.31 8.18
C ARG A 364 22.20 -11.15 8.42
N LEU A 365 22.66 -11.04 9.64
CA LEU A 365 23.73 -10.10 10.03
C LEU A 365 24.92 -10.89 10.51
N GLU A 366 26.06 -10.74 9.90
CA GLU A 366 27.26 -11.54 10.14
C GLU A 366 28.50 -10.66 10.15
N SER A 367 29.61 -11.20 10.68
CA SER A 367 30.92 -10.59 10.61
C SER A 367 31.96 -11.56 10.07
N THR A 368 32.91 -11.04 9.29
CA THR A 368 34.13 -11.77 8.92
C THR A 368 35.07 -11.96 10.12
N ASN A 369 34.86 -11.20 11.21
CA ASN A 369 35.53 -11.44 12.48
C ASN A 369 34.79 -12.54 13.26
N HIS A 370 35.31 -13.75 13.23
CA HIS A 370 34.72 -14.91 13.90
C HIS A 370 34.64 -14.80 15.44
N ASP A 371 35.37 -13.89 16.04
CA ASP A 371 35.32 -13.62 17.49
C ASP A 371 34.18 -12.64 17.83
N ALA A 372 33.57 -12.00 16.84
CA ALA A 372 32.43 -11.11 17.06
C ALA A 372 31.14 -11.92 17.27
N ASN A 373 30.43 -11.64 18.35
CA ASN A 373 29.13 -12.24 18.68
C ASN A 373 27.96 -11.57 17.95
N CYS A 374 28.09 -11.37 16.64
CA CYS A 374 27.11 -10.60 15.87
C CYS A 374 26.21 -11.43 14.96
N ASN A 375 26.43 -12.74 14.85
CA ASN A 375 25.60 -13.59 14.01
C ASN A 375 24.15 -13.54 14.47
N THR A 376 23.27 -13.06 13.60
CA THR A 376 21.85 -12.91 13.84
C THR A 376 21.11 -13.33 12.58
N ILE A 377 20.14 -14.21 12.73
CA ILE A 377 19.28 -14.70 11.66
C ILE A 377 17.84 -14.42 12.07
N LEU A 378 17.14 -13.68 11.24
CA LEU A 378 15.71 -13.47 11.32
C LEU A 378 15.06 -14.18 10.15
N CYS A 379 14.02 -14.96 10.37
CA CYS A 379 13.29 -15.59 9.29
C CYS A 379 11.79 -15.64 9.55
N SER A 380 11.01 -15.54 8.48
CA SER A 380 9.58 -15.81 8.50
C SER A 380 9.38 -17.33 8.38
N GLU A 381 8.75 -17.97 9.35
CA GLU A 381 8.55 -19.42 9.33
C GLU A 381 7.21 -19.83 8.72
N THR A 382 6.15 -19.07 9.03
CA THR A 382 4.80 -19.31 8.51
C THR A 382 4.05 -17.99 8.44
N ALA A 383 2.97 -17.95 7.68
CA ALA A 383 2.10 -16.78 7.70
C ALA A 383 1.70 -16.44 9.15
N GLY A 384 2.19 -15.31 9.64
CA GLY A 384 1.90 -14.78 10.96
C GLY A 384 2.94 -15.00 12.05
N CYS A 385 4.13 -15.57 11.75
CA CYS A 385 5.21 -15.74 12.74
C CYS A 385 6.58 -15.38 12.18
N MET A 386 7.39 -14.72 12.99
CA MET A 386 8.82 -14.47 12.76
C MET A 386 9.65 -15.16 13.84
N ARG A 387 10.81 -15.66 13.46
CA ARG A 387 11.78 -16.26 14.36
C ARG A 387 13.09 -15.52 14.28
N MET A 388 13.68 -15.25 15.44
CA MET A 388 15.02 -14.71 15.59
C MET A 388 15.93 -15.77 16.21
N GLU A 389 17.07 -16.01 15.59
CA GLU A 389 18.19 -16.73 16.18
C GLU A 389 19.37 -15.79 16.26
N SER A 390 19.89 -15.60 17.45
CA SER A 390 21.05 -14.75 17.66
C SER A 390 22.06 -15.41 18.58
N GLY A 391 23.33 -15.45 18.18
CA GLY A 391 24.38 -16.10 18.96
C GLY A 391 25.76 -15.83 18.41
N GLY A 392 26.78 -16.23 19.18
CA GLY A 392 28.16 -16.20 18.75
C GLY A 392 28.63 -17.55 18.23
N SER A 393 29.91 -17.66 17.92
CA SER A 393 30.59 -18.88 17.42
C SER A 393 30.50 -20.10 18.36
N ALA A 394 30.07 -19.90 19.61
CA ALA A 394 29.77 -20.97 20.54
C ALA A 394 28.26 -21.07 20.72
N GLN A 395 27.66 -22.21 20.35
CA GLN A 395 26.22 -22.54 20.49
C GLN A 395 25.64 -22.39 21.91
N SER A 396 26.41 -21.93 22.87
CA SER A 396 26.02 -21.82 24.28
C SER A 396 25.19 -20.56 24.62
N SER A 397 25.02 -19.66 23.71
CA SER A 397 24.28 -18.39 23.92
C SER A 397 23.25 -18.08 22.83
N LEU A 398 22.66 -19.11 22.25
CA LEU A 398 21.58 -18.93 21.28
C LEU A 398 20.36 -18.34 22.00
N VAL A 399 19.95 -17.16 21.59
CA VAL A 399 18.66 -16.56 21.96
C VAL A 399 17.70 -16.86 20.84
N GLU A 400 16.59 -17.49 21.17
CA GLU A 400 15.51 -17.78 20.23
C GLU A 400 14.26 -17.02 20.68
N GLU A 401 13.73 -16.22 19.81
CA GLU A 401 12.52 -15.45 20.04
C GLU A 401 11.55 -15.63 18.87
N VAL A 402 10.26 -15.79 19.19
CA VAL A 402 9.20 -15.90 18.19
C VAL A 402 8.19 -14.79 18.44
N THR A 403 8.00 -13.95 17.45
CA THR A 403 6.98 -12.90 17.49
C THR A 403 5.94 -13.09 16.40
N SER A 404 4.74 -12.55 16.60
CA SER A 404 3.69 -12.59 15.59
C SER A 404 3.93 -11.52 14.54
N LEU A 405 3.84 -11.90 13.25
CA LEU A 405 3.63 -10.94 12.18
C LEU A 405 2.18 -10.45 12.25
N SER A 406 1.98 -9.15 12.35
CA SER A 406 0.66 -8.55 12.18
C SER A 406 0.16 -8.76 10.76
N ASP A 407 -1.17 -8.74 10.56
CA ASP A 407 -1.76 -8.76 9.23
C ASP A 407 -1.21 -7.58 8.41
N GLN A 408 -0.64 -7.89 7.25
CA GLN A 408 0.14 -6.94 6.44
C GLN A 408 -0.68 -6.26 5.34
N ARG A 409 -2.00 -6.43 5.35
CA ARG A 409 -2.88 -5.80 4.36
C ARG A 409 -2.86 -4.28 4.47
N SER A 410 -2.91 -3.64 3.31
CA SER A 410 -2.83 -2.17 3.21
C SER A 410 -3.95 -1.44 3.96
N ASP A 411 -5.15 -2.03 4.02
CA ASP A 411 -6.30 -1.45 4.73
C ASP A 411 -6.09 -1.40 6.25
N LEU A 412 -5.53 -2.45 6.85
CA LEU A 412 -5.22 -2.49 8.28
C LEU A 412 -4.04 -1.58 8.65
N LEU A 413 -3.02 -1.55 7.81
CA LEU A 413 -1.88 -0.63 8.00
C LEU A 413 -2.32 0.84 7.89
N LEU A 414 -3.26 1.14 6.98
CA LEU A 414 -3.84 2.47 6.87
C LEU A 414 -4.56 2.88 8.15
N GLU A 415 -5.33 1.97 8.76
CA GLU A 415 -6.01 2.22 10.02
C GLU A 415 -5.01 2.59 11.12
N GLN A 416 -3.93 1.82 11.27
CA GLN A 416 -2.86 2.11 12.24
C GLN A 416 -2.21 3.47 11.99
N GLN A 417 -1.94 3.80 10.72
CA GLN A 417 -1.37 5.09 10.33
C GLN A 417 -2.26 6.27 10.72
N LEU A 418 -3.56 6.16 10.49
CA LEU A 418 -4.49 7.24 10.81
C LEU A 418 -4.71 7.41 12.32
N GLN A 419 -4.59 6.33 13.10
CA GLN A 419 -4.63 6.41 14.56
C GLN A 419 -3.42 7.15 15.12
N SER A 420 -2.21 6.88 14.60
CA SER A 420 -0.99 7.56 15.06
C SER A 420 -0.97 9.06 14.77
N TRP A 421 -1.68 9.53 13.73
CA TRP A 421 -1.79 10.96 13.40
C TRP A 421 -2.62 11.77 14.38
N GLY A 422 -3.42 11.14 15.23
CA GLY A 422 -4.23 11.79 16.24
C GLY A 422 -3.54 11.90 17.61
N GLU A 423 -2.38 11.29 17.78
CA GLU A 423 -1.65 11.22 19.04
C GLU A 423 -0.47 12.21 19.14
N ASP A 424 -0.04 12.85 18.03
CA ASP A 424 0.95 13.93 17.96
C ASP A 424 0.28 15.31 17.94
#